data_c7f9fcc60e1f5c81d10ae8a1e908e9e0
#
_entry.id   c7f9fcc60e1f5c81d10ae8a1e908e9e0
#
_cell.length_a   1.000
_cell.length_b   1.000
_cell.length_c   1.000
_cell.angle_alpha   90.00
_cell.angle_beta   90.00
_cell.angle_gamma   90.00
#
_symmetry.space_group_name_H-M   'P 1'
#
loop_
_entity.id
_entity.type
_entity.pdbx_description
1 polymer ?
#
loop_
_entity_poly.entity_id
_entity_poly.type
_entity_poly.pdbx_seq_one_letter_code
_entity_poly.pdbx_strand_id
1 'polypeptide(L)'
;MDEQNNVSQQETVQEAPVQDNPEVSSAQTEKEKVRSSKNKKVWTLAALIVAAVVVVLAIAGVLVGVYRYNSPEAVAVRYVKALITDGQKADSLLAYDSVKERLSGYDGDETAFFEKAEETYDAAISSWKEYYRVTDEYYKDYYEDLYGEYKETVKAAKTKNVSVKKLVKDQDYWLSELEESSGFDRDLIQEAKEITVKEKIKGEDEINRYTSTVIVVKMNGKWKVLKYDIEWE
;
A
#
# COMPACT_ATOMS: atom_id res chain seq x y z
N MET A 1 16.67 -22.39 56.01
CA MET A 1 17.80 -21.57 56.56
C MET A 1 17.41 -20.17 56.12
N ASP A 2 16.75 -19.61 56.90
CA ASP A 2 16.81 -18.72 58.09
C ASP A 2 16.58 -17.31 57.60
N GLU A 3 15.37 -16.79 57.90
CA GLU A 3 15.04 -16.03 59.14
C GLU A 3 15.78 -14.69 59.16
N GLN A 4 15.24 -13.65 59.50
CA GLN A 4 14.20 -13.09 60.35
C GLN A 4 14.34 -11.56 60.32
N ASN A 5 13.19 -10.90 60.39
CA ASN A 5 12.74 -10.04 61.50
C ASN A 5 13.51 -8.71 61.78
N ASN A 6 12.84 -7.57 61.82
CA ASN A 6 12.22 -7.00 63.04
C ASN A 6 11.72 -5.55 62.78
N VAL A 7 10.44 -5.28 63.01
CA VAL A 7 9.81 -4.68 64.20
C VAL A 7 10.06 -3.19 64.42
N SER A 8 8.92 -2.49 64.29
CA SER A 8 8.32 -1.40 65.07
C SER A 8 9.21 -0.32 65.70
N GLN A 9 8.78 0.93 65.56
CA GLN A 9 8.37 1.72 66.72
C GLN A 9 7.47 2.89 66.32
N GLN A 10 6.35 2.95 67.02
CA GLN A 10 5.47 4.11 67.20
C GLN A 10 6.12 5.12 68.13
N GLU A 11 5.92 6.39 67.82
CA GLU A 11 5.85 7.36 68.92
C GLU A 11 4.79 8.44 68.63
N THR A 12 3.89 8.49 69.55
CA THR A 12 2.81 9.42 69.80
C THR A 12 3.33 10.65 70.52
N VAL A 13 2.59 11.76 70.47
CA VAL A 13 2.45 12.87 71.41
C VAL A 13 2.55 14.21 70.68
N GLN A 14 1.71 15.20 70.72
CA GLN A 14 0.69 15.68 71.68
C GLN A 14 -0.07 16.84 71.00
N GLU A 15 -1.31 16.99 71.33
CA GLU A 15 -2.17 18.14 71.07
C GLU A 15 -1.77 19.35 71.94
N ALA A 16 -2.00 20.55 71.41
CA ALA A 16 -2.35 21.73 72.21
C ALA A 16 -2.90 22.88 71.30
N PRO A 17 -3.62 23.86 71.76
CA PRO A 17 -4.98 24.07 71.29
C PRO A 17 -5.20 25.40 70.49
N VAL A 18 -6.36 25.45 69.93
CA VAL A 18 -7.18 26.47 69.27
C VAL A 18 -6.92 27.89 69.73
N GLN A 19 -6.74 28.80 68.79
CA GLN A 19 -7.25 30.20 68.90
C GLN A 19 -7.99 30.55 67.60
N ASP A 20 -9.28 30.69 67.78
CA ASP A 20 -10.20 31.36 66.86
C ASP A 20 -9.81 32.81 66.62
N ASN A 21 -9.79 33.20 65.39
CA ASN A 21 -10.03 34.55 64.97
C ASN A 21 -10.80 34.62 63.67
N PRO A 22 -12.07 35.04 63.68
CA PRO A 22 -12.85 35.21 62.46
C PRO A 22 -12.67 36.67 61.96
N GLU A 23 -12.82 36.77 60.64
CA GLU A 23 -12.85 38.01 59.84
C GLU A 23 -11.55 38.34 59.10
N VAL A 24 -11.35 37.76 57.97
CA VAL A 24 -10.93 38.50 56.78
C VAL A 24 -11.20 37.60 55.56
N SER A 25 -12.01 38.10 54.62
CA SER A 25 -11.89 37.81 53.23
C SER A 25 -12.88 36.87 52.53
N SER A 26 -14.13 37.33 52.43
CA SER A 26 -15.06 36.91 51.37
C SER A 26 -14.69 37.49 49.99
N ALA A 27 -13.78 38.46 49.89
CA ALA A 27 -13.40 39.10 48.63
C ALA A 27 -12.26 38.41 47.84
N GLN A 28 -11.46 37.55 48.51
CA GLN A 28 -10.40 36.82 47.81
C GLN A 28 -10.91 35.54 47.12
N THR A 29 -11.95 34.92 47.66
CA THR A 29 -12.49 33.65 47.11
C THR A 29 -13.24 33.85 45.77
N GLU A 30 -13.85 35.01 45.56
CA GLU A 30 -14.54 35.32 44.30
C GLU A 30 -13.57 35.63 43.15
N LYS A 31 -12.46 36.32 43.43
CA LYS A 31 -11.43 36.63 42.41
C LYS A 31 -10.67 35.37 41.98
N GLU A 32 -10.44 34.41 42.85
CA GLU A 32 -9.80 33.14 42.50
C GLU A 32 -10.73 32.21 41.72
N LYS A 33 -12.02 32.15 42.05
CA LYS A 33 -13.01 31.37 41.25
C LYS A 33 -13.18 31.90 39.85
N VAL A 34 -13.16 33.22 39.64
CA VAL A 34 -13.29 33.83 38.30
C VAL A 34 -12.01 33.63 37.47
N ARG A 35 -10.83 33.70 38.10
CA ARG A 35 -9.55 33.40 37.41
C ARG A 35 -9.42 31.92 37.04
N SER A 36 -9.82 30.99 37.90
CA SER A 36 -9.82 29.56 37.63
C SER A 36 -10.80 29.19 36.52
N SER A 37 -11.98 29.83 36.48
CA SER A 37 -12.96 29.60 35.42
C SER A 37 -12.50 30.13 34.04
N LYS A 38 -11.85 31.29 33.98
CA LYS A 38 -11.30 31.85 32.74
C LYS A 38 -10.14 30.96 32.21
N ASN A 39 -9.25 30.51 33.08
CA ASN A 39 -8.16 29.64 32.69
C ASN A 39 -8.68 28.28 32.19
N LYS A 40 -9.67 27.66 32.81
CA LYS A 40 -10.28 26.42 32.33
C LYS A 40 -10.87 26.57 30.92
N LYS A 41 -11.56 27.66 30.63
CA LYS A 41 -12.11 27.94 29.28
C LYS A 41 -11.01 28.12 28.21
N VAL A 42 -9.92 28.79 28.57
CA VAL A 42 -8.77 28.98 27.67
C VAL A 42 -8.06 27.64 27.40
N TRP A 43 -7.89 26.81 28.43
CA TRP A 43 -7.28 25.47 28.27
C TRP A 43 -8.17 24.52 27.45
N THR A 44 -9.49 24.56 27.63
CA THR A 44 -10.41 23.76 26.79
C THR A 44 -10.42 24.23 25.34
N LEU A 45 -10.36 25.54 25.09
CA LEU A 45 -10.26 26.08 23.73
C LEU A 45 -8.93 25.70 23.07
N ALA A 46 -7.82 25.80 23.79
CA ALA A 46 -6.52 25.38 23.29
C ALA A 46 -6.48 23.86 22.97
N ALA A 47 -7.05 23.03 23.86
CA ALA A 47 -7.15 21.60 23.64
C ALA A 47 -8.01 21.25 22.40
N LEU A 48 -9.11 21.97 22.16
CA LEU A 48 -9.93 21.80 20.97
C LEU A 48 -9.20 22.20 19.70
N ILE A 49 -8.43 23.28 19.72
CA ILE A 49 -7.63 23.71 18.57
C ILE A 49 -6.55 22.66 18.26
N VAL A 50 -5.84 22.16 19.28
CA VAL A 50 -4.83 21.10 19.09
C VAL A 50 -5.47 19.83 18.53
N ALA A 51 -6.61 19.41 19.05
CA ALA A 51 -7.34 18.26 18.55
C ALA A 51 -7.76 18.45 17.07
N ALA A 52 -8.27 19.63 16.71
CA ALA A 52 -8.62 19.95 15.33
C ALA A 52 -7.40 19.91 14.40
N VAL A 53 -6.27 20.45 14.82
CA VAL A 53 -5.01 20.41 14.04
C VAL A 53 -4.54 18.97 13.84
N VAL A 54 -4.58 18.14 14.90
CA VAL A 54 -4.20 16.72 14.80
C VAL A 54 -5.11 15.97 13.80
N VAL A 55 -6.42 16.22 13.84
CA VAL A 55 -7.37 15.61 12.89
C VAL A 55 -7.07 16.05 11.46
N VAL A 56 -6.82 17.34 11.22
CA VAL A 56 -6.47 17.85 9.89
C VAL A 56 -5.17 17.23 9.39
N LEU A 57 -4.14 17.12 10.24
CA LEU A 57 -2.88 16.47 9.88
C LEU A 57 -3.06 14.96 9.60
N ALA A 58 -3.89 14.28 10.37
CA ALA A 58 -4.20 12.89 10.14
C ALA A 58 -4.92 12.69 8.78
N ILE A 59 -5.93 13.52 8.48
CA ILE A 59 -6.63 13.49 7.19
C ILE A 59 -5.66 13.81 6.04
N ALA A 60 -4.83 14.83 6.18
CA ALA A 60 -3.83 15.18 5.18
C ALA A 60 -2.82 14.05 4.98
N GLY A 61 -2.36 13.39 6.03
CA GLY A 61 -1.48 12.21 5.97
C GLY A 61 -2.12 11.05 5.21
N VAL A 62 -3.39 10.76 5.48
CA VAL A 62 -4.15 9.72 4.76
C VAL A 62 -4.30 10.09 3.28
N LEU A 63 -4.68 11.33 2.96
CA LEU A 63 -4.84 11.78 1.57
C LEU A 63 -3.52 11.70 0.79
N VAL A 64 -2.40 12.13 1.39
CA VAL A 64 -1.07 12.01 0.78
C VAL A 64 -0.69 10.54 0.60
N GLY A 65 -0.99 9.68 1.59
CA GLY A 65 -0.77 8.23 1.49
C GLY A 65 -1.55 7.60 0.35
N VAL A 66 -2.85 7.89 0.25
CA VAL A 66 -3.74 7.40 -0.83
C VAL A 66 -3.28 7.93 -2.19
N TYR A 67 -2.92 9.22 -2.28
CA TYR A 67 -2.41 9.81 -3.52
C TYR A 67 -1.12 9.13 -3.97
N ARG A 68 -0.15 8.95 -3.06
CA ARG A 68 1.10 8.26 -3.35
C ARG A 68 0.89 6.80 -3.75
N TYR A 69 -0.02 6.11 -3.07
CA TYR A 69 -0.35 4.71 -3.36
C TYR A 69 -0.98 4.54 -4.76
N ASN A 70 -1.76 5.51 -5.21
CA ASN A 70 -2.45 5.51 -6.50
C ASN A 70 -1.72 6.33 -7.57
N SER A 71 -0.46 6.71 -7.36
CA SER A 71 0.33 7.35 -8.41
C SER A 71 0.68 6.35 -9.52
N PRO A 72 0.92 6.79 -10.75
CA PRO A 72 1.29 5.90 -11.85
C PRO A 72 2.58 5.13 -11.56
N GLU A 73 3.55 5.76 -10.90
CA GLU A 73 4.80 5.11 -10.48
C GLU A 73 4.55 4.00 -9.46
N ALA A 74 3.66 4.24 -8.48
CA ALA A 74 3.32 3.23 -7.49
C ALA A 74 2.57 2.05 -8.10
N VAL A 75 1.72 2.29 -9.10
CA VAL A 75 1.02 1.23 -9.84
C VAL A 75 2.03 0.39 -10.62
N ALA A 76 2.95 1.01 -11.37
CA ALA A 76 3.99 0.31 -12.11
C ALA A 76 4.89 -0.55 -11.19
N VAL A 77 5.36 0.02 -10.07
CA VAL A 77 6.20 -0.71 -9.09
C VAL A 77 5.44 -1.88 -8.46
N ARG A 78 4.17 -1.69 -8.10
CA ARG A 78 3.35 -2.79 -7.53
C ARG A 78 3.11 -3.90 -8.53
N TYR A 79 2.89 -3.56 -9.79
CA TYR A 79 2.71 -4.53 -10.85
C TYR A 79 3.95 -5.39 -11.02
N VAL A 80 5.13 -4.76 -11.20
CA VAL A 80 6.39 -5.50 -11.38
C VAL A 80 6.69 -6.41 -10.18
N LYS A 81 6.50 -5.93 -8.96
CA LYS A 81 6.65 -6.78 -7.77
C LYS A 81 5.66 -7.95 -7.74
N ALA A 82 4.42 -7.72 -8.14
CA ALA A 82 3.39 -8.74 -8.10
C ALA A 82 3.58 -9.83 -9.16
N LEU A 83 4.27 -9.56 -10.26
CA LEU A 83 4.54 -10.54 -11.31
C LEU A 83 5.24 -11.80 -10.79
N ILE A 84 6.08 -11.68 -9.76
CA ILE A 84 6.86 -12.80 -9.20
C ILE A 84 6.15 -13.42 -7.99
N THR A 85 5.38 -12.64 -7.24
CA THR A 85 4.94 -13.04 -5.89
C THR A 85 3.42 -13.17 -5.73
N ASP A 86 2.64 -12.63 -6.67
CA ASP A 86 1.17 -12.54 -6.53
C ASP A 86 0.54 -12.21 -7.89
N GLY A 87 0.46 -13.21 -8.77
CA GLY A 87 -0.05 -13.07 -10.13
C GLY A 87 -1.48 -12.52 -10.18
N GLN A 88 -2.34 -12.92 -9.24
CA GLN A 88 -3.71 -12.39 -9.15
C GLN A 88 -3.70 -10.89 -8.89
N LYS A 89 -2.80 -10.42 -8.05
CA LYS A 89 -2.65 -8.98 -7.77
C LYS A 89 -2.06 -8.24 -8.97
N ALA A 90 -1.09 -8.82 -9.68
CA ALA A 90 -0.57 -8.27 -10.93
C ALA A 90 -1.72 -8.06 -11.92
N ASP A 91 -2.53 -9.08 -12.15
CA ASP A 91 -3.69 -9.03 -13.04
C ASP A 91 -4.71 -7.97 -12.64
N SER A 92 -4.96 -7.80 -11.35
CA SER A 92 -5.87 -6.75 -10.83
C SER A 92 -5.41 -5.32 -11.15
N LEU A 93 -4.15 -5.13 -11.47
CA LEU A 93 -3.56 -3.84 -11.85
C LEU A 93 -3.60 -3.57 -13.35
N LEU A 94 -3.93 -4.56 -14.19
CA LEU A 94 -4.05 -4.40 -15.63
C LEU A 94 -5.23 -3.50 -16.03
N ALA A 95 -5.11 -2.86 -17.16
CA ALA A 95 -6.14 -1.99 -17.75
C ALA A 95 -7.27 -2.78 -18.40
N TYR A 96 -7.10 -4.07 -18.57
CA TYR A 96 -7.98 -5.00 -19.27
C TYR A 96 -8.26 -6.25 -18.41
N ASP A 97 -9.23 -7.05 -18.84
CA ASP A 97 -9.57 -8.32 -18.21
C ASP A 97 -8.61 -9.42 -18.65
N SER A 98 -7.60 -9.70 -17.82
CA SER A 98 -6.57 -10.70 -18.11
C SER A 98 -7.12 -12.14 -18.18
N VAL A 99 -8.24 -12.41 -17.51
CA VAL A 99 -8.90 -13.72 -17.59
C VAL A 99 -9.49 -13.90 -18.98
N LYS A 100 -10.25 -12.93 -19.47
CA LYS A 100 -10.78 -12.98 -20.83
C LYS A 100 -9.69 -13.04 -21.90
N GLU A 101 -8.64 -12.24 -21.72
CA GLU A 101 -7.51 -12.20 -22.64
C GLU A 101 -6.84 -13.58 -22.71
N ARG A 102 -6.58 -14.25 -21.59
CA ARG A 102 -6.05 -15.62 -21.59
C ARG A 102 -7.00 -16.63 -22.23
N LEU A 103 -8.30 -16.52 -21.95
CA LEU A 103 -9.31 -17.42 -22.51
C LEU A 103 -9.53 -17.21 -24.01
N SER A 104 -9.17 -16.07 -24.57
CA SER A 104 -9.33 -15.81 -26.00
C SER A 104 -8.57 -16.81 -26.88
N GLY A 105 -7.41 -17.30 -26.41
CA GLY A 105 -6.66 -18.39 -27.07
C GLY A 105 -7.31 -19.77 -26.98
N TYR A 106 -8.41 -19.89 -26.25
CA TYR A 106 -9.15 -21.15 -26.03
C TYR A 106 -10.64 -21.00 -26.36
N ASP A 107 -11.02 -20.05 -27.21
CA ASP A 107 -12.41 -19.76 -27.58
C ASP A 107 -13.33 -19.49 -26.37
N GLY A 108 -12.74 -18.98 -25.24
CA GLY A 108 -13.45 -18.75 -23.98
C GLY A 108 -13.66 -19.99 -23.10
N ASP A 109 -13.10 -21.15 -23.47
CA ASP A 109 -13.22 -22.40 -22.71
C ASP A 109 -12.23 -22.47 -21.54
N GLU A 110 -12.73 -22.25 -20.30
CA GLU A 110 -11.95 -22.37 -19.07
C GLU A 110 -11.39 -23.78 -18.86
N THR A 111 -12.13 -24.83 -19.27
CA THR A 111 -11.69 -26.21 -19.07
C THR A 111 -10.45 -26.50 -19.93
N ALA A 112 -10.50 -26.12 -21.19
CA ALA A 112 -9.36 -26.28 -22.09
C ALA A 112 -8.13 -25.47 -21.64
N PHE A 113 -8.36 -24.25 -21.08
CA PHE A 113 -7.29 -23.46 -20.49
C PHE A 113 -6.67 -24.15 -19.28
N PHE A 114 -7.48 -24.67 -18.33
CA PHE A 114 -6.96 -25.33 -17.14
C PHE A 114 -6.26 -26.64 -17.45
N GLU A 115 -6.78 -27.45 -18.39
CA GLU A 115 -6.09 -28.67 -18.87
C GLU A 115 -4.70 -28.32 -19.41
N LYS A 116 -4.57 -27.24 -20.17
CA LYS A 116 -3.27 -26.79 -20.67
C LYS A 116 -2.36 -26.25 -19.58
N ALA A 117 -2.90 -25.56 -18.61
CA ALA A 117 -2.15 -25.10 -17.44
C ALA A 117 -1.65 -26.28 -16.59
N GLU A 118 -2.48 -27.33 -16.37
CA GLU A 118 -2.08 -28.57 -15.70
C GLU A 118 -0.88 -29.23 -16.36
N GLU A 119 -0.92 -29.38 -17.71
CA GLU A 119 0.21 -29.90 -18.47
C GLU A 119 1.48 -29.04 -18.30
N THR A 120 1.31 -27.71 -18.24
CA THR A 120 2.46 -26.77 -18.20
C THR A 120 3.15 -26.78 -16.85
N TYR A 121 2.38 -26.84 -15.77
CA TYR A 121 2.90 -26.73 -14.39
C TYR A 121 2.98 -28.07 -13.66
N ASP A 122 2.59 -29.19 -14.29
CA ASP A 122 2.51 -30.52 -13.70
C ASP A 122 1.76 -30.55 -12.35
N ALA A 123 0.62 -29.86 -12.31
CA ALA A 123 -0.18 -29.67 -11.09
C ALA A 123 -1.67 -29.61 -11.42
N ALA A 124 -2.52 -30.17 -10.55
CA ALA A 124 -3.96 -30.10 -10.72
C ALA A 124 -4.47 -28.65 -10.59
N ILE A 125 -5.19 -28.18 -11.62
CA ILE A 125 -5.72 -26.82 -11.73
C ILE A 125 -7.17 -26.90 -12.21
N SER A 126 -8.11 -26.57 -11.35
CA SER A 126 -9.56 -26.62 -11.67
C SER A 126 -10.25 -25.26 -11.44
N SER A 127 -9.49 -24.24 -11.10
CA SER A 127 -10.00 -22.90 -10.83
C SER A 127 -8.92 -21.84 -10.97
N TRP A 128 -9.32 -20.58 -11.21
CA TRP A 128 -8.40 -19.45 -11.23
C TRP A 128 -7.61 -19.30 -9.94
N LYS A 129 -8.20 -19.61 -8.79
CA LYS A 129 -7.50 -19.58 -7.50
C LYS A 129 -6.35 -20.58 -7.46
N GLU A 130 -6.57 -21.81 -7.97
CA GLU A 130 -5.53 -22.82 -8.06
C GLU A 130 -4.48 -22.44 -9.09
N TYR A 131 -4.89 -21.94 -10.25
CA TYR A 131 -3.98 -21.42 -11.27
C TYR A 131 -3.00 -20.41 -10.69
N TYR A 132 -3.49 -19.34 -10.02
CA TYR A 132 -2.60 -18.34 -9.43
C TYR A 132 -1.71 -18.95 -8.34
N ARG A 133 -2.24 -19.79 -7.48
CA ARG A 133 -1.42 -20.46 -6.46
C ARG A 133 -0.28 -21.27 -7.07
N VAL A 134 -0.58 -22.09 -8.07
CA VAL A 134 0.41 -22.93 -8.73
C VAL A 134 1.45 -22.10 -9.47
N THR A 135 1.03 -21.07 -10.21
CA THR A 135 1.95 -20.18 -10.92
C THR A 135 2.84 -19.39 -9.97
N ASP A 136 2.29 -18.87 -8.87
CA ASP A 136 3.06 -18.13 -7.87
C ASP A 136 4.10 -19.04 -7.18
N GLU A 137 3.73 -20.29 -6.83
CA GLU A 137 4.64 -21.29 -6.28
C GLU A 137 5.74 -21.64 -7.30
N TYR A 138 5.38 -21.88 -8.56
CA TYR A 138 6.33 -22.20 -9.64
C TYR A 138 7.37 -21.09 -9.82
N TYR A 139 6.95 -19.83 -9.92
CA TYR A 139 7.88 -18.73 -10.07
C TYR A 139 8.72 -18.50 -8.84
N LYS A 140 8.16 -18.65 -7.64
CA LYS A 140 8.90 -18.57 -6.39
C LYS A 140 10.03 -19.61 -6.34
N ASP A 141 9.71 -20.87 -6.60
CA ASP A 141 10.69 -21.96 -6.60
C ASP A 141 11.76 -21.74 -7.69
N TYR A 142 11.37 -21.28 -8.88
CA TYR A 142 12.30 -20.92 -9.94
C TYR A 142 13.29 -19.82 -9.50
N TYR A 143 12.83 -18.79 -8.81
CA TYR A 143 13.70 -17.72 -8.32
C TYR A 143 14.56 -18.18 -7.13
N GLU A 144 14.04 -19.04 -6.26
CA GLU A 144 14.80 -19.64 -5.16
C GLU A 144 15.91 -20.59 -5.71
N ASP A 145 15.63 -21.35 -6.75
CA ASP A 145 16.62 -22.21 -7.43
C ASP A 145 17.72 -21.39 -8.11
N LEU A 146 17.39 -20.23 -8.70
CA LEU A 146 18.36 -19.38 -9.35
C LEU A 146 19.22 -18.56 -8.38
N TYR A 147 18.65 -18.09 -7.27
CA TYR A 147 19.28 -17.06 -6.42
C TYR A 147 19.50 -17.48 -4.99
N GLY A 148 19.02 -18.66 -4.55
CA GLY A 148 18.98 -19.03 -3.14
C GLY A 148 18.00 -18.15 -2.35
N GLU A 149 18.34 -17.82 -1.11
CA GLU A 149 17.63 -16.77 -0.39
C GLU A 149 17.87 -15.42 -1.06
N TYR A 150 16.83 -14.81 -1.59
CA TYR A 150 16.97 -13.57 -2.33
C TYR A 150 16.14 -12.40 -1.76
N LYS A 151 16.60 -11.20 -2.06
CA LYS A 151 15.90 -9.96 -1.76
C LYS A 151 15.68 -9.15 -3.01
N GLU A 152 14.43 -8.94 -3.34
CA GLU A 152 14.01 -8.09 -4.43
C GLU A 152 13.87 -6.63 -4.00
N THR A 153 14.25 -5.71 -4.87
CA THR A 153 14.03 -4.28 -4.71
C THR A 153 13.58 -3.69 -6.04
N VAL A 154 12.36 -3.18 -6.09
CA VAL A 154 11.76 -2.57 -7.27
C VAL A 154 11.51 -1.08 -7.02
N LYS A 155 11.89 -0.23 -7.97
CA LYS A 155 11.67 1.22 -7.88
C LYS A 155 11.42 1.85 -9.25
N ALA A 156 10.55 2.84 -9.30
CA ALA A 156 10.44 3.72 -10.46
C ALA A 156 11.70 4.59 -10.56
N ALA A 157 12.29 4.66 -11.75
CA ALA A 157 13.50 5.41 -12.01
C ALA A 157 13.23 6.67 -12.86
N LYS A 158 12.28 6.59 -13.79
CA LYS A 158 11.92 7.68 -14.70
C LYS A 158 10.44 7.61 -15.06
N THR A 159 9.81 8.76 -15.19
CA THR A 159 8.44 8.90 -15.66
C THR A 159 8.40 9.86 -16.82
N LYS A 160 7.69 9.51 -17.88
CA LYS A 160 7.50 10.31 -19.07
C LYS A 160 6.02 10.35 -19.44
N ASN A 161 5.49 11.53 -19.72
CA ASN A 161 4.13 11.64 -20.25
C ASN A 161 4.11 11.14 -21.70
N VAL A 162 3.11 10.35 -22.02
CA VAL A 162 2.86 9.82 -23.37
C VAL A 162 1.56 10.43 -23.89
N SER A 163 1.58 10.92 -25.12
CA SER A 163 0.36 11.39 -25.77
C SER A 163 -0.57 10.19 -26.03
N VAL A 164 -1.79 10.23 -25.50
CA VAL A 164 -2.79 9.17 -25.71
C VAL A 164 -3.04 8.95 -27.21
N LYS A 165 -3.18 10.04 -27.97
CA LYS A 165 -3.36 9.95 -29.43
C LYS A 165 -2.20 9.22 -30.12
N LYS A 166 -0.95 9.50 -29.68
CA LYS A 166 0.23 8.82 -30.22
C LYS A 166 0.26 7.36 -29.78
N LEU A 167 0.00 7.07 -28.53
CA LEU A 167 -0.05 5.70 -27.99
C LEU A 167 -1.05 4.86 -28.77
N VAL A 168 -2.28 5.34 -28.92
CA VAL A 168 -3.33 4.63 -29.65
C VAL A 168 -2.94 4.39 -31.11
N LYS A 169 -2.35 5.40 -31.78
CA LYS A 169 -1.89 5.25 -33.16
C LYS A 169 -0.73 4.27 -33.29
N ASP A 170 0.27 4.37 -32.43
CA ASP A 170 1.49 3.55 -32.53
C ASP A 170 1.25 2.08 -32.14
N GLN A 171 0.21 1.81 -31.33
CA GLN A 171 -0.17 0.49 -30.84
C GLN A 171 -1.54 0.01 -31.40
N ASP A 172 -2.02 0.60 -32.50
CA ASP A 172 -3.39 0.39 -32.99
C ASP A 172 -3.74 -1.08 -33.20
N TYR A 173 -2.86 -1.84 -33.85
CA TYR A 173 -3.07 -3.27 -34.10
C TYR A 173 -3.20 -4.06 -32.78
N TRP A 174 -2.24 -3.91 -31.89
CA TRP A 174 -2.26 -4.61 -30.60
C TRP A 174 -3.44 -4.18 -29.70
N LEU A 175 -3.80 -2.90 -29.71
CA LEU A 175 -4.97 -2.43 -28.96
C LEU A 175 -6.27 -2.99 -29.52
N SER A 176 -6.36 -3.18 -30.84
CA SER A 176 -7.54 -3.79 -31.46
C SER A 176 -7.67 -5.26 -31.06
N GLU A 177 -6.58 -6.03 -31.06
CA GLU A 177 -6.58 -7.40 -30.55
C GLU A 177 -6.96 -7.45 -29.07
N LEU A 178 -6.47 -6.51 -28.25
CA LEU A 178 -6.78 -6.44 -26.83
C LEU A 178 -8.25 -6.09 -26.58
N GLU A 179 -8.85 -5.21 -27.37
CA GLU A 179 -10.29 -4.89 -27.32
C GLU A 179 -11.14 -6.13 -27.62
N GLU A 180 -10.78 -6.86 -28.66
CA GLU A 180 -11.49 -8.07 -29.07
C GLU A 180 -11.36 -9.19 -28.02
N SER A 181 -10.15 -9.43 -27.52
CA SER A 181 -9.87 -10.54 -26.61
C SER A 181 -10.33 -10.29 -25.17
N SER A 182 -10.21 -9.07 -24.66
CA SER A 182 -10.41 -8.78 -23.23
C SER A 182 -11.58 -7.84 -22.93
N GLY A 183 -12.20 -7.23 -23.95
CA GLY A 183 -13.21 -6.17 -23.78
C GLY A 183 -12.60 -4.86 -23.25
N PHE A 184 -11.30 -4.64 -23.48
CA PHE A 184 -10.65 -3.35 -23.26
C PHE A 184 -11.31 -2.28 -24.12
N ASP A 185 -11.37 -1.05 -23.63
CA ASP A 185 -11.91 0.09 -24.38
C ASP A 185 -10.88 1.23 -24.38
N ARG A 186 -10.21 1.41 -25.52
CA ARG A 186 -9.18 2.43 -25.70
C ARG A 186 -9.69 3.85 -25.57
N ASP A 187 -10.98 4.08 -25.81
CA ASP A 187 -11.59 5.42 -25.72
C ASP A 187 -11.72 5.90 -24.27
N LEU A 188 -11.63 4.99 -23.31
CA LEU A 188 -11.60 5.31 -21.89
C LEU A 188 -10.25 5.83 -21.39
N ILE A 189 -9.21 5.82 -22.20
CA ILE A 189 -7.88 6.31 -21.80
C ILE A 189 -7.90 7.84 -21.70
N GLN A 190 -7.74 8.34 -20.48
CA GLN A 190 -7.70 9.78 -20.16
C GLN A 190 -6.26 10.34 -20.21
N GLU A 191 -5.32 9.59 -19.67
CA GLU A 191 -3.89 9.95 -19.58
C GLU A 191 -3.04 8.70 -19.79
N ALA A 192 -1.82 8.87 -20.28
CA ALA A 192 -0.84 7.78 -20.41
C ALA A 192 0.54 8.22 -19.94
N LYS A 193 1.27 7.32 -19.30
CA LYS A 193 2.66 7.52 -18.88
C LYS A 193 3.49 6.28 -19.14
N GLU A 194 4.74 6.52 -19.51
CA GLU A 194 5.80 5.52 -19.61
C GLU A 194 6.65 5.60 -18.35
N ILE A 195 6.74 4.50 -17.61
CA ILE A 195 7.50 4.41 -16.37
C ILE A 195 8.65 3.43 -16.57
N THR A 196 9.88 3.92 -16.45
CA THR A 196 11.05 3.04 -16.35
C THR A 196 11.14 2.52 -14.92
N VAL A 197 11.06 1.21 -14.76
CA VAL A 197 11.18 0.53 -13.47
C VAL A 197 12.52 -0.20 -13.44
N LYS A 198 13.26 -0.04 -12.35
CA LYS A 198 14.50 -0.77 -12.07
C LYS A 198 14.23 -1.78 -10.98
N GLU A 199 14.57 -3.02 -11.29
CA GLU A 199 14.52 -4.14 -10.39
C GLU A 199 15.93 -4.59 -10.07
N LYS A 200 16.15 -4.99 -8.82
CA LYS A 200 17.38 -5.57 -8.35
C LYS A 200 17.05 -6.78 -7.51
N ILE A 201 17.53 -7.94 -7.94
CA ILE A 201 17.46 -9.19 -7.19
C ILE A 201 18.85 -9.44 -6.64
N LYS A 202 18.94 -9.52 -5.31
CA LYS A 202 20.16 -9.87 -4.61
C LYS A 202 19.97 -11.26 -4.01
N GLY A 203 20.60 -12.26 -4.60
CA GLY A 203 20.74 -13.60 -4.08
C GLY A 203 21.96 -13.74 -3.16
N GLU A 204 22.32 -14.98 -2.84
CA GLU A 204 23.46 -15.32 -2.00
C GLU A 204 24.77 -14.97 -2.69
N ASP A 205 24.95 -15.38 -3.94
CA ASP A 205 26.21 -15.28 -4.65
C ASP A 205 26.23 -14.18 -5.73
N GLU A 206 25.04 -13.69 -6.15
CA GLU A 206 24.96 -12.75 -7.26
C GLU A 206 23.92 -11.64 -7.08
N ILE A 207 24.07 -10.61 -7.91
CA ILE A 207 23.15 -9.48 -7.96
C ILE A 207 22.76 -9.25 -9.41
N ASN A 208 21.50 -9.49 -9.71
CA ASN A 208 20.93 -9.21 -11.02
C ASN A 208 20.15 -7.90 -11.03
N ARG A 209 20.19 -7.21 -12.16
CA ARG A 209 19.50 -5.95 -12.39
C ARG A 209 18.75 -6.00 -13.70
N TYR A 210 17.49 -5.62 -13.63
CA TYR A 210 16.62 -5.53 -14.79
C TYR A 210 16.08 -4.13 -14.92
N THR A 211 15.87 -3.72 -16.15
CA THR A 211 15.18 -2.48 -16.47
C THR A 211 13.94 -2.83 -17.28
N SER A 212 12.80 -2.33 -16.84
CA SER A 212 11.52 -2.59 -17.50
C SER A 212 10.86 -1.28 -17.86
N THR A 213 10.14 -1.28 -18.97
CA THR A 213 9.28 -0.19 -19.38
C THR A 213 7.82 -0.59 -19.15
N VAL A 214 7.13 0.18 -18.33
CA VAL A 214 5.71 -0.02 -17.99
C VAL A 214 4.89 1.14 -18.54
N ILE A 215 3.96 0.85 -19.43
CA ILE A 215 2.96 1.82 -19.88
C ILE A 215 1.78 1.75 -18.92
N VAL A 216 1.52 2.84 -18.25
CA VAL A 216 0.35 2.98 -17.38
C VAL A 216 -0.62 4.00 -17.99
N VAL A 217 -1.89 3.68 -17.92
CA VAL A 217 -2.98 4.53 -18.42
C VAL A 217 -3.95 4.86 -17.30
N LYS A 218 -4.54 6.05 -17.37
CA LYS A 218 -5.60 6.44 -16.45
C LYS A 218 -6.94 6.23 -17.12
N MET A 219 -7.75 5.37 -16.51
CA MET A 219 -9.10 5.04 -16.97
C MET A 219 -10.06 5.16 -15.80
N ASN A 220 -11.19 5.85 -16.01
CA ASN A 220 -12.18 6.09 -14.94
C ASN A 220 -11.54 6.64 -13.65
N GLY A 221 -10.57 7.56 -13.79
CA GLY A 221 -9.86 8.19 -12.68
C GLY A 221 -8.81 7.32 -11.96
N LYS A 222 -8.60 6.07 -12.39
CA LYS A 222 -7.64 5.13 -11.79
C LYS A 222 -6.50 4.84 -12.76
N TRP A 223 -5.28 4.78 -12.23
CA TRP A 223 -4.13 4.30 -12.98
C TRP A 223 -4.11 2.77 -13.05
N LYS A 224 -3.84 2.25 -14.24
CA LYS A 224 -3.78 0.83 -14.56
C LYS A 224 -2.61 0.55 -15.49
N VAL A 225 -2.07 -0.64 -15.46
CA VAL A 225 -1.01 -1.07 -16.38
C VAL A 225 -1.63 -1.51 -17.69
N LEU A 226 -1.16 -0.92 -18.79
CA LEU A 226 -1.57 -1.30 -20.13
C LEU A 226 -0.58 -2.30 -20.75
N LYS A 227 0.73 -2.02 -20.62
CA LYS A 227 1.79 -2.81 -21.25
C LYS A 227 3.02 -2.86 -20.36
N TYR A 228 3.73 -3.96 -20.42
CA TYR A 228 4.98 -4.21 -19.73
C TYR A 228 6.00 -4.85 -20.66
N ASP A 229 7.17 -4.26 -20.77
CA ASP A 229 8.28 -4.77 -21.55
C ASP A 229 9.55 -4.85 -20.69
N ILE A 230 10.26 -5.99 -20.71
CA ILE A 230 11.56 -6.17 -20.04
C ILE A 230 12.67 -5.90 -21.04
N GLU A 231 13.62 -5.03 -20.66
CA GLU A 231 14.88 -4.87 -21.37
C GLU A 231 15.95 -5.67 -20.64
N TRP A 232 16.53 -6.65 -21.31
CA TRP A 232 17.67 -7.41 -20.78
C TRP A 232 18.93 -6.59 -21.00
N GLU A 233 19.62 -6.22 -19.92
CA GLU A 233 20.93 -5.52 -19.98
C GLU A 233 22.07 -6.49 -20.24
#